data_22e43f66683a97329a919638961a52ab
#
_entry.id   22e43f66683a97329a919638961a52ab
#
_cell.length_a   1.000
_cell.length_b   1.000
_cell.length_c   1.000
_cell.angle_alpha   90.00
_cell.angle_beta   90.00
_cell.angle_gamma   90.00
#
_symmetry.space_group_name_H-M   'P 1'
#
loop_
_entity.id
_entity.type
_entity.pdbx_description
1 polymer ?
#
loop_
_entity_poly.entity_id
_entity_poly.type
_entity_poly.pdbx_seq_one_letter_code
_entity_poly.pdbx_strand_id
1 'polypeptide(L)'
;VCSSDLRELGLDPAGVSFHVGSQQTDPTRFESAIATVAEMFRTMAERGIELRLINLGGGFPSRYRAEVPALEVYGRAIMKALSRHFAGRVPEIIVEPGRQIAGDAGVIQAEVVLVSHKDIGDLKRWVYLDIGKFSGLAETIEEAIKYRIRTPHDGGATGPVVLAGPSCDSVDTLYEKTDLELPLALRPGDKVLILSTGAYTSAY
;
A
#
# COMPACT_ATOMS: atom_id res chain seq x y z
N VAL A 1 -24.83 -1.01 -7.61
CA VAL A 1 -26.18 -0.96 -7.03
C VAL A 1 -26.59 0.51 -6.92
N CYS A 2 -27.68 0.88 -7.56
CA CYS A 2 -28.21 2.24 -7.50
C CYS A 2 -28.97 2.45 -6.18
N SER A 3 -28.91 3.65 -5.60
CA SER A 3 -29.64 3.97 -4.36
C SER A 3 -31.17 3.82 -4.50
N SER A 4 -31.71 3.98 -5.73
CA SER A 4 -33.11 3.71 -6.04
C SER A 4 -33.45 2.23 -5.86
N ASP A 5 -32.59 1.34 -6.35
CA ASP A 5 -32.79 -0.11 -6.27
C ASP A 5 -32.80 -0.58 -4.81
N LEU A 6 -31.99 0.01 -3.94
CA LEU A 6 -31.98 -0.27 -2.50
C LEU A 6 -33.33 0.03 -1.86
N ARG A 7 -33.97 1.17 -2.22
CA ARG A 7 -35.31 1.52 -1.71
C ARG A 7 -36.39 0.56 -2.19
N GLU A 8 -36.35 0.16 -3.45
CA GLU A 8 -37.29 -0.82 -4.01
C GLU A 8 -37.18 -2.18 -3.28
N LEU A 9 -35.98 -2.52 -2.78
CA LEU A 9 -35.73 -3.68 -1.95
C LEU A 9 -36.07 -3.49 -0.47
N GLY A 10 -36.61 -2.34 -0.07
CA GLY A 10 -36.94 -2.02 1.33
C GLY A 10 -35.73 -1.71 2.20
N LEU A 11 -34.58 -1.40 1.60
CA LEU A 11 -33.36 -1.01 2.31
C LEU A 11 -33.25 0.51 2.42
N ASP A 12 -32.59 1.00 3.46
CA ASP A 12 -32.31 2.41 3.68
C ASP A 12 -30.91 2.77 3.16
N PRO A 13 -30.81 3.53 2.05
CA PRO A 13 -29.52 3.98 1.52
C PRO A 13 -28.86 4.95 2.49
N ALA A 14 -27.86 4.50 3.24
CA ALA A 14 -27.23 5.31 4.28
C ALA A 14 -26.19 6.30 3.74
N GLY A 15 -25.44 5.94 2.70
CA GLY A 15 -24.34 6.77 2.25
C GLY A 15 -23.60 6.23 1.03
N VAL A 16 -22.40 6.79 0.81
CA VAL A 16 -21.51 6.42 -0.29
C VAL A 16 -20.15 5.98 0.26
N SER A 17 -19.62 4.90 -0.27
CA SER A 17 -18.26 4.43 0.00
C SER A 17 -17.41 4.56 -1.26
N PHE A 18 -16.14 4.94 -1.08
CA PHE A 18 -15.16 4.96 -2.17
C PHE A 18 -13.77 4.57 -1.67
N HIS A 19 -12.83 4.42 -2.58
CA HIS A 19 -11.42 4.15 -2.29
C HIS A 19 -10.54 4.90 -3.29
N VAL A 20 -9.55 5.65 -2.79
CA VAL A 20 -8.65 6.49 -3.62
C VAL A 20 -7.47 5.74 -4.23
N GLY A 21 -7.37 4.45 -4.01
CA GLY A 21 -6.24 3.59 -4.38
C GLY A 21 -5.29 3.33 -3.22
N SER A 22 -4.71 2.12 -3.20
CA SER A 22 -3.74 1.70 -2.18
C SER A 22 -2.48 2.55 -2.22
N GLN A 23 -1.85 2.75 -1.05
CA GLN A 23 -0.58 3.48 -0.92
C GLN A 23 -0.66 4.88 -1.57
N GLN A 24 -1.72 5.61 -1.30
CA GLN A 24 -1.95 6.94 -1.89
C GLN A 24 -1.06 7.98 -1.23
N THR A 25 -0.02 8.42 -1.93
CA THR A 25 0.94 9.40 -1.42
C THR A 25 0.56 10.86 -1.70
N ASP A 26 -0.51 11.08 -2.49
CA ASP A 26 -1.03 12.41 -2.78
C ASP A 26 -2.34 12.66 -2.00
N PRO A 27 -2.32 13.47 -0.91
CA PRO A 27 -3.52 13.77 -0.13
C PRO A 27 -4.63 14.48 -0.91
N THR A 28 -4.31 15.12 -2.05
CA THR A 28 -5.30 15.87 -2.85
C THR A 28 -6.27 14.95 -3.58
N ARG A 29 -5.94 13.67 -3.73
CA ARG A 29 -6.84 12.67 -4.34
C ARG A 29 -8.14 12.49 -3.56
N PHE A 30 -8.12 12.67 -2.24
CA PHE A 30 -9.34 12.66 -1.43
C PHE A 30 -10.27 13.82 -1.77
N GLU A 31 -9.74 15.01 -2.11
CA GLU A 31 -10.57 16.16 -2.48
C GLU A 31 -11.42 15.88 -3.71
N SER A 32 -10.83 15.33 -4.77
CA SER A 32 -11.55 14.98 -6.01
C SER A 32 -12.66 13.96 -5.76
N ALA A 33 -12.38 12.92 -4.97
CA ALA A 33 -13.37 11.89 -4.63
C ALA A 33 -14.51 12.49 -3.76
N ILE A 34 -14.19 13.30 -2.77
CA ILE A 34 -15.17 13.96 -1.90
C ILE A 34 -16.06 14.91 -2.72
N ALA A 35 -15.50 15.66 -3.67
CA ALA A 35 -16.27 16.51 -4.57
C ALA A 35 -17.32 15.73 -5.37
N THR A 36 -16.89 14.58 -5.95
CA THR A 36 -17.79 13.68 -6.69
C THR A 36 -18.90 13.13 -5.79
N VAL A 37 -18.56 12.70 -4.57
CA VAL A 37 -19.54 12.19 -3.62
C VAL A 37 -20.52 13.27 -3.17
N ALA A 38 -20.07 14.49 -2.95
CA ALA A 38 -20.95 15.61 -2.62
C ALA A 38 -21.98 15.90 -3.73
N GLU A 39 -21.60 15.74 -5.01
CA GLU A 39 -22.53 15.78 -6.13
C GLU A 39 -23.56 14.66 -6.07
N MET A 40 -23.11 13.42 -5.77
CA MET A 40 -24.04 12.30 -5.58
C MET A 40 -25.04 12.56 -4.46
N PHE A 41 -24.62 13.14 -3.33
CA PHE A 41 -25.50 13.50 -2.23
C PHE A 41 -26.59 14.48 -2.68
N ARG A 42 -26.22 15.52 -3.46
CA ARG A 42 -27.21 16.47 -4.02
C ARG A 42 -28.20 15.78 -4.95
N THR A 43 -27.69 14.99 -5.88
CA THR A 43 -28.54 14.25 -6.83
C THR A 43 -29.51 13.29 -6.13
N MET A 44 -29.07 12.65 -5.05
CA MET A 44 -29.94 11.74 -4.27
C MET A 44 -30.99 12.53 -3.49
N ALA A 45 -30.63 13.66 -2.89
CA ALA A 45 -31.56 14.53 -2.19
C ALA A 45 -32.69 15.06 -3.12
N GLU A 46 -32.37 15.43 -4.36
CA GLU A 46 -33.35 15.81 -5.39
C GLU A 46 -34.34 14.68 -5.70
N ARG A 47 -33.99 13.45 -5.48
CA ARG A 47 -34.81 12.24 -5.63
C ARG A 47 -35.48 11.80 -4.32
N GLY A 48 -35.41 12.62 -3.27
CA GLY A 48 -35.98 12.33 -1.96
C GLY A 48 -35.25 11.24 -1.18
N ILE A 49 -33.94 11.02 -1.48
CA ILE A 49 -33.09 10.08 -0.77
C ILE A 49 -32.05 10.89 0.00
N GLU A 50 -32.14 10.91 1.32
CA GLU A 50 -31.21 11.61 2.20
C GLU A 50 -30.07 10.68 2.61
N LEU A 51 -28.89 10.89 2.01
CA LEU A 51 -27.68 10.22 2.44
C LEU A 51 -27.08 10.97 3.64
N ARG A 52 -26.57 10.22 4.62
CA ARG A 52 -26.04 10.77 5.88
C ARG A 52 -24.62 10.33 6.21
N LEU A 53 -24.03 9.42 5.43
CA LEU A 53 -22.74 8.80 5.71
C LEU A 53 -21.83 8.85 4.49
N ILE A 54 -20.57 9.18 4.70
CA ILE A 54 -19.49 9.05 3.72
C ILE A 54 -18.42 8.13 4.26
N ASN A 55 -18.13 7.03 3.56
CA ASN A 55 -17.00 6.17 3.84
C ASN A 55 -15.87 6.51 2.86
N LEU A 56 -14.81 7.10 3.38
CA LEU A 56 -13.65 7.54 2.60
C LEU A 56 -12.74 6.38 2.20
N GLY A 57 -13.07 5.16 2.66
CA GLY A 57 -12.27 3.96 2.41
C GLY A 57 -10.87 4.03 3.04
N GLY A 58 -9.98 3.27 2.44
CA GLY A 58 -8.57 3.20 2.82
C GLY A 58 -7.66 4.00 1.90
N GLY A 59 -6.48 3.45 1.64
CA GLY A 59 -5.47 4.06 0.77
C GLY A 59 -4.42 4.87 1.52
N PHE A 60 -4.60 5.14 2.80
CA PHE A 60 -3.58 5.83 3.63
C PHE A 60 -2.27 5.05 3.61
N PRO A 61 -1.14 5.71 3.28
CA PRO A 61 0.11 5.01 3.02
C PRO A 61 0.85 4.63 4.29
N SER A 62 1.62 3.54 4.21
CA SER A 62 2.72 3.24 5.13
C SER A 62 4.05 3.65 4.53
N ARG A 63 5.06 3.84 5.38
CA ARG A 63 6.39 4.17 4.97
C ARG A 63 7.15 2.92 4.52
N TYR A 64 7.45 2.85 3.25
CA TYR A 64 8.36 1.86 2.66
C TYR A 64 9.74 2.50 2.40
N ARG A 65 10.30 2.37 1.21
CA ARG A 65 11.58 3.03 0.87
C ARG A 65 11.45 4.54 0.71
N ALA A 66 10.33 5.00 0.15
CA ALA A 66 10.03 6.42 0.00
C ALA A 66 9.36 6.99 1.26
N GLU A 67 9.65 8.24 1.56
CA GLU A 67 8.93 8.98 2.58
C GLU A 67 7.49 9.23 2.14
N VAL A 68 6.58 9.31 3.11
CA VAL A 68 5.17 9.60 2.88
C VAL A 68 4.72 10.78 3.72
N PRO A 69 3.71 11.55 3.29
CA PRO A 69 3.17 12.63 4.10
C PRO A 69 2.65 12.11 5.44
N ALA A 70 2.81 12.92 6.49
CA ALA A 70 2.28 12.60 7.80
C ALA A 70 0.74 12.52 7.78
N LEU A 71 0.15 11.69 8.66
CA LEU A 71 -1.30 11.44 8.70
C LEU A 71 -2.12 12.73 8.88
N GLU A 72 -1.58 13.69 9.63
CA GLU A 72 -2.22 14.99 9.86
C GLU A 72 -2.38 15.81 8.57
N VAL A 73 -1.54 15.59 7.57
CA VAL A 73 -1.67 16.24 6.25
C VAL A 73 -2.91 15.72 5.54
N TYR A 74 -3.14 14.40 5.58
CA TYR A 74 -4.37 13.79 5.05
C TYR A 74 -5.60 14.26 5.80
N GLY A 75 -5.56 14.25 7.14
CA GLY A 75 -6.66 14.72 7.97
C GLY A 75 -7.07 16.16 7.65
N ARG A 76 -6.10 17.06 7.54
CA ARG A 76 -6.37 18.47 7.15
C ARG A 76 -6.94 18.58 5.74
N ALA A 77 -6.40 17.85 4.77
CA ALA A 77 -6.88 17.87 3.38
C ALA A 77 -8.33 17.37 3.29
N ILE A 78 -8.63 16.25 3.94
CA ILE A 78 -9.96 15.65 3.98
C ILE A 78 -10.97 16.59 4.66
N MET A 79 -10.67 17.09 5.85
CA MET A 79 -11.59 17.99 6.57
C MET A 79 -11.84 19.29 5.82
N LYS A 80 -10.82 19.84 5.15
CA LYS A 80 -10.97 21.02 4.28
C LYS A 80 -11.88 20.71 3.09
N ALA A 81 -11.70 19.57 2.43
CA ALA A 81 -12.54 19.16 1.32
C ALA A 81 -13.99 18.93 1.74
N LEU A 82 -14.22 18.21 2.84
CA LEU A 82 -15.55 17.97 3.38
C LEU A 82 -16.27 19.28 3.73
N SER A 83 -15.61 20.18 4.45
CA SER A 83 -16.19 21.50 4.79
C SER A 83 -16.55 22.31 3.55
N ARG A 84 -15.70 22.29 2.51
CA ARG A 84 -15.92 23.01 1.25
C ARG A 84 -17.10 22.45 0.46
N HIS A 85 -17.15 21.14 0.26
CA HIS A 85 -18.11 20.52 -0.66
C HIS A 85 -19.47 20.23 -0.03
N PHE A 86 -19.54 20.10 1.29
CA PHE A 86 -20.79 19.91 2.04
C PHE A 86 -21.31 21.19 2.72
N ALA A 87 -20.76 22.37 2.38
CA ALA A 87 -21.18 23.66 2.91
C ALA A 87 -21.32 23.70 4.45
N GLY A 88 -20.39 23.05 5.15
CA GLY A 88 -20.36 22.97 6.62
C GLY A 88 -21.30 21.93 7.25
N ARG A 89 -22.19 21.29 6.47
CA ARG A 89 -23.02 20.16 6.93
C ARG A 89 -22.36 18.84 6.60
N VAL A 90 -21.22 18.55 7.24
CA VAL A 90 -20.43 17.35 7.00
C VAL A 90 -21.20 16.10 7.45
N PRO A 91 -21.37 15.08 6.57
CA PRO A 91 -22.01 13.82 6.95
C PRO A 91 -21.18 13.04 7.99
N GLU A 92 -21.73 11.96 8.52
CA GLU A 92 -20.98 10.99 9.31
C GLU A 92 -19.85 10.42 8.48
N ILE A 93 -18.65 10.25 9.09
CA ILE A 93 -17.44 9.85 8.38
C ILE A 93 -16.96 8.48 8.86
N ILE A 94 -16.70 7.59 7.92
CA ILE A 94 -15.96 6.33 8.15
C ILE A 94 -14.66 6.40 7.36
N VAL A 95 -13.60 5.84 7.92
CA VAL A 95 -12.29 5.60 7.28
C VAL A 95 -11.82 4.19 7.51
N GLU A 96 -11.04 3.63 6.59
CA GLU A 96 -10.53 2.25 6.63
C GLU A 96 -8.99 2.22 6.51
N PRO A 97 -8.23 2.76 7.47
CA PRO A 97 -6.78 3.00 7.34
C PRO A 97 -5.92 1.75 7.61
N GLY A 98 -6.27 0.59 7.06
CA GLY A 98 -5.65 -0.71 7.36
C GLY A 98 -4.14 -0.71 7.20
N ARG A 99 -3.63 -0.40 6.01
CA ARG A 99 -2.19 -0.36 5.73
C ARG A 99 -1.43 0.61 6.62
N GLN A 100 -1.96 1.79 6.80
CA GLN A 100 -1.30 2.85 7.59
C GLN A 100 -1.17 2.44 9.07
N ILE A 101 -2.13 1.71 9.63
CA ILE A 101 -2.09 1.25 11.02
C ILE A 101 -1.18 0.02 11.17
N ALA A 102 -1.32 -0.96 10.28
CA ALA A 102 -0.68 -2.26 10.45
C ALA A 102 0.71 -2.35 9.79
N GLY A 103 0.96 -1.59 8.72
CA GLY A 103 2.15 -1.76 7.88
C GLY A 103 3.47 -1.76 8.64
N ASP A 104 3.72 -0.73 9.41
CA ASP A 104 4.98 -0.59 10.16
C ASP A 104 5.06 -1.49 11.42
N ALA A 105 3.98 -2.16 11.81
CA ALA A 105 3.97 -3.07 12.95
C ALA A 105 4.62 -4.44 12.65
N GLY A 106 4.78 -4.80 11.38
CA GLY A 106 5.30 -6.10 10.97
C GLY A 106 6.74 -6.06 10.49
N VAL A 107 7.49 -7.10 10.85
CA VAL A 107 8.83 -7.38 10.32
C VAL A 107 8.89 -8.87 9.95
N ILE A 108 9.30 -9.17 8.72
CA ILE A 108 9.59 -10.53 8.29
C ILE A 108 11.09 -10.74 8.38
N GLN A 109 11.51 -11.80 9.07
CA GLN A 109 12.87 -12.31 9.00
C GLN A 109 12.94 -13.39 7.94
N ALA A 110 13.85 -13.22 6.98
CA ALA A 110 14.13 -14.19 5.92
C ALA A 110 15.60 -14.60 5.95
N GLU A 111 15.91 -15.73 5.33
CA GLU A 111 17.28 -16.21 5.14
C GLU A 111 17.73 -16.02 3.69
N VAL A 112 18.98 -15.60 3.52
CA VAL A 112 19.65 -15.65 2.22
C VAL A 112 20.01 -17.09 1.92
N VAL A 113 19.38 -17.70 0.91
CA VAL A 113 19.67 -19.09 0.53
C VAL A 113 20.77 -19.21 -0.52
N LEU A 114 20.91 -18.18 -1.37
CA LEU A 114 21.93 -18.18 -2.42
C LEU A 114 22.32 -16.75 -2.78
N VAL A 115 23.60 -16.53 -3.07
CA VAL A 115 24.11 -15.32 -3.74
C VAL A 115 24.90 -15.79 -4.96
N SER A 116 24.53 -15.30 -6.16
CA SER A 116 25.17 -15.72 -7.41
C SER A 116 25.25 -14.59 -8.43
N HIS A 117 26.04 -14.79 -9.48
CA HIS A 117 25.97 -14.04 -10.72
C HIS A 117 25.44 -14.99 -11.80
N LYS A 118 24.57 -14.53 -12.69
CA LYS A 118 24.07 -15.36 -13.80
C LYS A 118 25.13 -15.51 -14.90
N ASP A 119 25.86 -14.42 -15.16
CA ASP A 119 26.97 -14.41 -16.13
C ASP A 119 28.21 -13.73 -15.55
N ILE A 120 29.37 -14.02 -16.15
CA ILE A 120 30.70 -13.52 -15.72
C ILE A 120 30.79 -11.97 -15.81
N GLY A 121 29.96 -11.35 -16.65
CA GLY A 121 29.91 -9.90 -16.85
C GLY A 121 28.79 -9.17 -16.12
N ASP A 122 27.96 -9.86 -15.35
CA ASP A 122 26.81 -9.25 -14.69
C ASP A 122 27.25 -8.27 -13.61
N LEU A 123 26.74 -7.03 -13.73
CA LEU A 123 26.95 -6.00 -12.71
C LEU A 123 26.09 -6.23 -11.47
N LYS A 124 24.94 -6.91 -11.60
CA LYS A 124 24.03 -7.22 -10.50
C LYS A 124 24.23 -8.63 -9.98
N ARG A 125 24.37 -8.77 -8.66
CA ARG A 125 24.29 -10.07 -7.98
C ARG A 125 22.84 -10.48 -7.83
N TRP A 126 22.55 -11.78 -7.94
CA TRP A 126 21.27 -12.35 -7.59
C TRP A 126 21.32 -12.82 -6.15
N VAL A 127 20.40 -12.28 -5.33
CA VAL A 127 20.22 -12.68 -3.92
C VAL A 127 18.88 -13.37 -3.81
N TYR A 128 18.90 -14.64 -3.46
CA TYR A 128 17.70 -15.45 -3.27
C TYR A 128 17.39 -15.59 -1.79
N LEU A 129 16.13 -15.33 -1.45
CA LEU A 129 15.61 -15.48 -0.09
C LEU A 129 14.77 -16.75 0.04
N ASP A 130 14.55 -17.22 1.25
CA ASP A 130 13.61 -18.30 1.59
C ASP A 130 12.15 -17.85 1.59
N ILE A 131 11.86 -16.60 1.23
CA ILE A 131 10.54 -16.00 1.06
C ILE A 131 10.44 -15.31 -0.28
N GLY A 132 9.24 -15.35 -0.88
CA GLY A 132 8.96 -14.73 -2.18
C GLY A 132 7.52 -14.23 -2.30
N LYS A 133 7.12 -13.93 -3.54
CA LYS A 133 5.77 -13.45 -3.87
C LYS A 133 4.69 -14.44 -3.45
N PHE A 134 4.96 -15.73 -3.59
CA PHE A 134 3.99 -16.80 -3.31
C PHE A 134 3.92 -17.20 -1.83
N SER A 135 4.78 -16.65 -0.99
CA SER A 135 4.90 -17.04 0.43
C SER A 135 4.87 -15.87 1.42
N GLY A 136 4.41 -14.70 0.99
CA GLY A 136 4.21 -13.57 1.89
C GLY A 136 4.60 -12.19 1.35
N LEU A 137 5.17 -12.09 0.15
CA LEU A 137 5.57 -10.82 -0.47
C LEU A 137 4.81 -10.55 -1.78
N ALA A 138 3.54 -10.93 -1.85
CA ALA A 138 2.71 -10.78 -3.05
C ALA A 138 2.64 -9.33 -3.55
N GLU A 139 2.68 -8.33 -2.67
CA GLU A 139 2.67 -6.92 -3.08
C GLU A 139 3.96 -6.43 -3.78
N THR A 140 4.97 -7.28 -3.92
CA THR A 140 6.11 -7.03 -4.82
C THR A 140 5.83 -7.38 -6.29
N ILE A 141 4.61 -7.83 -6.61
CA ILE A 141 4.15 -7.96 -8.01
C ILE A 141 4.30 -6.60 -8.70
N GLU A 142 4.91 -6.62 -9.90
CA GLU A 142 5.27 -5.41 -10.66
C GLU A 142 6.13 -4.41 -9.87
N GLU A 143 6.76 -4.87 -8.79
CA GLU A 143 7.55 -4.06 -7.86
C GLU A 143 6.74 -2.90 -7.23
N ALA A 144 5.44 -3.11 -7.01
CA ALA A 144 4.52 -2.08 -6.53
C ALA A 144 4.91 -1.59 -5.13
N ILE A 145 5.15 -2.51 -4.19
CA ILE A 145 5.66 -2.18 -2.85
C ILE A 145 7.15 -2.47 -2.75
N LYS A 146 7.92 -1.46 -2.34
CA LYS A 146 9.38 -1.53 -2.23
C LYS A 146 9.78 -1.51 -0.76
N TYR A 147 9.86 -2.69 -0.16
CA TYR A 147 10.20 -2.85 1.24
C TYR A 147 11.62 -2.36 1.58
N ARG A 148 11.80 -1.87 2.80
CA ARG A 148 13.12 -1.61 3.39
C ARG A 148 13.68 -2.93 3.89
N ILE A 149 14.96 -3.18 3.58
CA ILE A 149 15.66 -4.39 3.98
C ILE A 149 16.81 -4.00 4.91
N ARG A 150 16.97 -4.73 6.00
CA ARG A 150 18.10 -4.66 6.91
C ARG A 150 18.87 -5.95 6.88
N THR A 151 20.16 -5.86 6.99
CA THR A 151 21.08 -7.02 6.94
C THR A 151 22.07 -6.95 8.11
N PRO A 152 22.71 -8.06 8.48
CA PRO A 152 23.78 -8.06 9.49
C PRO A 152 25.03 -7.28 9.07
N HIS A 153 25.13 -6.88 7.81
CA HIS A 153 26.28 -6.18 7.24
C HIS A 153 25.97 -4.73 6.86
N ASP A 154 24.88 -4.17 7.37
CA ASP A 154 24.50 -2.77 7.11
C ASP A 154 25.63 -1.81 7.51
N GLY A 155 25.89 -0.82 6.67
CA GLY A 155 26.97 0.14 6.85
C GLY A 155 28.29 -0.27 6.17
N GLY A 156 28.39 -1.50 5.64
CA GLY A 156 29.50 -1.92 4.78
C GLY A 156 29.35 -1.45 3.33
N ALA A 157 30.34 -1.75 2.51
CA ALA A 157 30.29 -1.48 1.07
C ALA A 157 29.11 -2.24 0.42
N THR A 158 28.36 -1.55 -0.43
CA THR A 158 27.17 -2.07 -1.13
C THR A 158 27.41 -2.27 -2.61
N GLY A 159 26.54 -3.02 -3.25
CA GLY A 159 26.51 -3.17 -4.69
C GLY A 159 25.12 -3.59 -5.17
N PRO A 160 24.83 -3.40 -6.47
CA PRO A 160 23.52 -3.63 -7.04
C PRO A 160 23.14 -5.10 -7.00
N VAL A 161 21.86 -5.36 -6.72
CA VAL A 161 21.32 -6.72 -6.65
C VAL A 161 19.99 -6.86 -7.39
N VAL A 162 19.70 -8.08 -7.84
CA VAL A 162 18.36 -8.58 -8.12
C VAL A 162 17.94 -9.43 -6.92
N LEU A 163 16.77 -9.15 -6.37
CA LEU A 163 16.22 -9.91 -5.24
C LEU A 163 15.16 -10.88 -5.74
N ALA A 164 15.26 -12.14 -5.38
CA ALA A 164 14.35 -13.19 -5.82
C ALA A 164 13.90 -14.07 -4.65
N GLY A 165 12.71 -14.65 -4.80
CA GLY A 165 12.18 -15.66 -3.88
C GLY A 165 12.73 -17.07 -4.16
N PRO A 166 12.26 -18.09 -3.40
CA PRO A 166 12.82 -19.44 -3.41
C PRO A 166 12.26 -20.32 -4.53
N SER A 167 11.22 -19.91 -5.23
CA SER A 167 10.65 -20.72 -6.30
C SER A 167 11.51 -20.63 -7.56
N CYS A 168 11.41 -21.64 -8.43
CA CYS A 168 12.07 -21.61 -9.73
C CYS A 168 11.30 -20.81 -10.79
N ASP A 169 10.21 -20.15 -10.42
CA ASP A 169 9.41 -19.32 -11.32
C ASP A 169 10.03 -17.91 -11.44
N SER A 170 10.21 -17.42 -12.66
CA SER A 170 10.73 -16.09 -12.93
C SER A 170 9.84 -14.97 -12.37
N VAL A 171 8.53 -15.23 -12.20
CA VAL A 171 7.59 -14.30 -11.57
C VAL A 171 7.97 -14.03 -10.12
N ASP A 172 8.66 -14.95 -9.45
CA ASP A 172 9.12 -14.80 -8.06
C ASP A 172 10.36 -13.88 -7.91
N THR A 173 10.73 -13.15 -8.96
CA THR A 173 11.71 -12.08 -8.87
C THR A 173 11.08 -10.87 -8.22
N LEU A 174 11.52 -10.52 -7.01
CA LEU A 174 10.93 -9.47 -6.18
C LEU A 174 11.30 -8.08 -6.71
N TYR A 175 12.61 -7.84 -6.90
CA TYR A 175 13.15 -6.57 -7.41
C TYR A 175 14.25 -6.83 -8.44
N GLU A 176 13.99 -6.48 -9.67
CA GLU A 176 14.91 -6.51 -10.80
C GLU A 176 15.12 -5.12 -11.42
N LYS A 177 14.00 -4.37 -11.57
CA LYS A 177 13.99 -3.02 -12.17
C LYS A 177 14.27 -1.94 -11.13
N THR A 178 13.88 -2.18 -9.88
CA THR A 178 14.16 -1.27 -8.76
C THR A 178 15.67 -1.23 -8.50
N ASP A 179 16.20 -0.02 -8.37
CA ASP A 179 17.57 0.16 -7.91
C ASP A 179 17.65 -0.24 -6.43
N LEU A 180 18.15 -1.46 -6.22
CA LEU A 180 18.37 -2.03 -4.90
C LEU A 180 19.85 -2.37 -4.76
N GLU A 181 20.46 -1.84 -3.70
CA GLU A 181 21.81 -2.21 -3.29
C GLU A 181 21.77 -2.94 -1.96
N LEU A 182 22.55 -3.99 -1.84
CA LEU A 182 22.77 -4.71 -0.59
C LEU A 182 24.27 -4.85 -0.32
N PRO A 183 24.66 -5.02 0.96
CA PRO A 183 26.07 -5.16 1.33
C PRO A 183 26.78 -6.27 0.54
N LEU A 184 27.98 -5.99 0.09
CA LEU A 184 28.81 -6.95 -0.66
C LEU A 184 29.18 -8.17 0.19
N ALA A 185 29.24 -8.02 1.52
CA ALA A 185 29.53 -9.09 2.46
C ALA A 185 28.37 -10.08 2.67
N LEU A 186 27.18 -9.80 2.10
CA LEU A 186 26.00 -10.67 2.24
C LEU A 186 26.25 -12.05 1.61
N ARG A 187 25.91 -13.11 2.35
CA ARG A 187 26.21 -14.51 2.00
C ARG A 187 25.06 -15.44 2.39
N PRO A 188 25.01 -16.66 1.83
CA PRO A 188 24.05 -17.67 2.26
C PRO A 188 24.14 -17.95 3.78
N GLY A 189 22.96 -18.10 4.41
CA GLY A 189 22.78 -18.25 5.84
C GLY A 189 22.57 -16.96 6.61
N ASP A 190 22.86 -15.79 6.01
CA ASP A 190 22.57 -14.50 6.67
C ASP A 190 21.08 -14.28 6.81
N LYS A 191 20.68 -13.74 7.97
CA LYS A 191 19.29 -13.33 8.20
C LYS A 191 19.09 -11.89 7.81
N VAL A 192 18.06 -11.64 7.01
CA VAL A 192 17.66 -10.28 6.61
C VAL A 192 16.30 -9.95 7.21
N LEU A 193 16.09 -8.69 7.54
CA LEU A 193 14.81 -8.19 8.06
C LEU A 193 14.14 -7.36 6.97
N ILE A 194 12.93 -7.75 6.60
CA ILE A 194 12.08 -7.01 5.68
C ILE A 194 11.10 -6.20 6.53
N LEU A 195 11.25 -4.88 6.52
CA LEU A 195 10.50 -3.98 7.38
C LEU A 195 9.16 -3.57 6.76
N SER A 196 8.23 -3.11 7.60
CA SER A 196 6.91 -2.61 7.19
C SER A 196 6.05 -3.70 6.52
N THR A 197 6.11 -4.92 7.02
CA THR A 197 5.43 -6.10 6.49
C THR A 197 4.17 -6.47 7.28
N GLY A 198 3.59 -5.55 8.06
CA GLY A 198 2.41 -5.81 8.89
C GLY A 198 1.08 -5.79 8.13
N ALA A 199 1.08 -5.38 6.87
CA ALA A 199 -0.13 -5.33 6.04
C ALA A 199 0.09 -6.02 4.70
N TYR A 200 -0.91 -6.82 4.28
CA TYR A 200 -0.96 -7.46 2.96
C TYR A 200 0.27 -8.32 2.65
N THR A 201 0.65 -9.14 3.60
CA THR A 201 1.75 -10.12 3.50
C THR A 201 1.20 -11.52 3.77
N SER A 202 1.34 -12.05 4.98
CA SER A 202 0.84 -13.38 5.36
C SER A 202 -0.70 -13.49 5.37
N ALA A 203 -1.40 -12.38 5.23
CA ALA A 203 -2.87 -12.34 5.17
C ALA A 203 -3.43 -12.38 3.74
N TYR A 204 -2.60 -12.57 2.74
CA TYR A 204 -3.01 -12.78 1.34
C TYR A 204 -3.21 -14.26 1.04
#